data_2583c59c6f0f9df8107b11878d9b4d2a
#
_entry.id   2583c59c6f0f9df8107b11878d9b4d2a
#
_cell.length_a   1.000
_cell.length_b   1.000
_cell.length_c   1.000
_cell.angle_alpha   90.00
_cell.angle_beta   90.00
_cell.angle_gamma   90.00
#
_symmetry.space_group_name_H-M   'P 1'
#
loop_
_entity.id
_entity.type
_entity.pdbx_description
1 polymer ?
#
loop_
_entity_poly.entity_id
_entity_poly.type
_entity_poly.pdbx_seq_one_letter_code
_entity_poly.pdbx_strand_id
1 'polypeptide(L)'
;VCSECETIDMKMTRRESSPVVTSDMDRIWECLELARGPPPPEESLKLLSQWECECGGVRTFNDDNMPVCLECGRADSIFISDEPEWRGGIDADGAVSDPSRVGAPTNLDHFSQGWNTGTIMTVRPSGTYANKRLARINFHLSMNHKDRSLFHSYADMDRIGKDVLKLPDSIMYQAKIKYKHFSEETLTRGAVRVGVKANCIFQACKEAGLSRTTQEIAAAFHIPVRDMARTTETFLEQNPDQQVIVTTPADLIPRFFNSVTAVPSTERGRTKCKMVARCKELEECPHLQGRTPKAVASTVMYMMLKTWGVTKQELAAIGEVSVPTITKLEALILKHIGT
;
A
#
# COMPACT_ATOMS: atom_id res chain seq x y z
N VAL A 1 43.59 -33.80 -25.52
CA VAL A 1 43.90 -35.21 -25.24
C VAL A 1 43.47 -35.49 -23.80
N CYS A 2 42.30 -35.94 -23.57
CA CYS A 2 41.95 -37.01 -22.65
C CYS A 2 40.46 -37.32 -22.81
N SER A 3 40.24 -38.46 -23.37
CA SER A 3 38.99 -39.21 -23.47
C SER A 3 38.58 -39.77 -22.12
N GLU A 4 37.32 -40.19 -22.04
CA GLU A 4 36.69 -41.02 -21.03
C GLU A 4 36.00 -40.27 -19.88
N CYS A 5 34.73 -39.96 -20.10
CA CYS A 5 33.70 -39.95 -19.06
C CYS A 5 32.70 -41.05 -19.36
N GLU A 6 32.86 -42.12 -18.63
CA GLU A 6 31.95 -43.27 -18.61
C GLU A 6 30.58 -42.85 -18.05
N THR A 7 29.57 -43.18 -18.78
CA THR A 7 28.15 -43.10 -18.40
C THR A 7 27.88 -44.12 -17.28
N ILE A 8 27.61 -43.64 -16.10
CA ILE A 8 27.11 -44.44 -14.98
C ILE A 8 25.58 -44.59 -15.15
N ASP A 9 25.23 -45.75 -15.62
CA ASP A 9 23.83 -46.22 -15.76
C ASP A 9 23.30 -46.58 -14.37
N MET A 10 22.60 -45.62 -13.74
CA MET A 10 21.96 -45.84 -12.43
C MET A 10 20.65 -46.61 -12.65
N LYS A 11 20.72 -47.92 -12.65
CA LYS A 11 19.57 -48.82 -12.51
C LYS A 11 18.84 -48.49 -11.18
N MET A 12 17.77 -47.73 -11.27
CA MET A 12 16.79 -47.60 -10.19
C MET A 12 16.12 -48.94 -9.96
N THR A 13 16.57 -49.68 -8.98
CA THR A 13 15.82 -50.84 -8.47
C THR A 13 14.54 -50.32 -7.82
N ARG A 14 13.42 -50.62 -8.44
CA ARG A 14 12.08 -50.45 -7.86
C ARG A 14 12.06 -51.19 -6.53
N ARG A 15 12.06 -50.42 -5.41
CA ARG A 15 11.68 -50.99 -4.12
C ARG A 15 10.19 -51.33 -4.19
N GLU A 16 9.88 -52.59 -4.05
CA GLU A 16 8.51 -53.07 -3.80
C GLU A 16 8.00 -52.38 -2.54
N SER A 17 6.95 -51.59 -2.69
CA SER A 17 6.26 -50.93 -1.59
C SER A 17 5.63 -52.02 -0.72
N SER A 18 6.01 -52.05 0.54
CA SER A 18 5.31 -52.80 1.59
C SER A 18 3.80 -52.46 1.55
N PRO A 19 2.89 -53.40 1.85
CA PRO A 19 1.45 -53.12 1.83
C PRO A 19 1.15 -51.98 2.83
N VAL A 20 0.61 -50.89 2.29
CA VAL A 20 0.11 -49.78 3.07
C VAL A 20 -1.02 -50.31 3.94
N VAL A 21 -0.86 -50.28 5.25
CA VAL A 21 -1.96 -50.59 6.18
C VAL A 21 -2.98 -49.48 5.98
N THR A 22 -4.05 -49.76 5.26
CA THR A 22 -5.17 -48.82 5.07
C THR A 22 -5.80 -48.53 6.42
N SER A 23 -5.89 -47.27 6.80
CA SER A 23 -6.54 -46.86 8.01
C SER A 23 -8.04 -47.21 8.00
N ASP A 24 -8.66 -47.38 9.16
CA ASP A 24 -10.12 -47.60 9.20
C ASP A 24 -10.90 -46.48 8.48
N MET A 25 -10.33 -45.30 8.37
CA MET A 25 -10.89 -44.20 7.57
C MET A 25 -10.87 -44.47 6.08
N ASP A 26 -9.81 -45.07 5.53
CA ASP A 26 -9.74 -45.43 4.11
C ASP A 26 -10.78 -46.44 3.74
N ARG A 27 -11.03 -47.43 4.62
CA ARG A 27 -12.12 -48.40 4.44
C ARG A 27 -13.51 -47.78 4.45
N ILE A 28 -13.73 -46.77 5.33
CA ILE A 28 -14.98 -46.01 5.36
C ILE A 28 -15.19 -45.26 4.04
N TRP A 29 -14.12 -44.64 3.52
CA TRP A 29 -14.20 -43.92 2.24
C TRP A 29 -14.46 -44.88 1.07
N GLU A 30 -13.80 -46.04 1.00
CA GLU A 30 -14.09 -47.07 0.00
C GLU A 30 -15.56 -47.56 0.06
N CYS A 31 -16.10 -47.78 1.27
CA CYS A 31 -17.51 -48.13 1.44
C CYS A 31 -18.46 -47.02 0.99
N LEU A 32 -18.12 -45.75 1.23
CA LEU A 32 -18.91 -44.61 0.78
C LEU A 32 -18.86 -44.41 -0.73
N GLU A 33 -17.73 -44.68 -1.37
CA GLU A 33 -17.59 -44.62 -2.83
C GLU A 33 -18.37 -45.77 -3.50
N LEU A 34 -18.33 -46.97 -2.95
CA LEU A 34 -19.14 -48.10 -3.39
C LEU A 34 -20.65 -47.86 -3.24
N ALA A 35 -21.06 -47.18 -2.16
CA ALA A 35 -22.46 -46.83 -1.91
C ALA A 35 -22.98 -45.70 -2.82
N ARG A 36 -22.09 -44.86 -3.36
CA ARG A 36 -22.46 -43.79 -4.29
C ARG A 36 -22.89 -44.29 -5.66
N GLY A 37 -22.53 -45.52 -6.02
CA GLY A 37 -22.75 -46.04 -7.37
C GLY A 37 -21.82 -45.38 -8.41
N PRO A 38 -21.85 -45.89 -9.64
CA PRO A 38 -21.06 -45.28 -10.72
C PRO A 38 -21.52 -43.83 -10.96
N PRO A 39 -20.60 -42.92 -11.23
CA PRO A 39 -20.98 -41.57 -11.59
C PRO A 39 -21.91 -41.58 -12.79
N PRO A 40 -22.93 -40.71 -12.84
CA PRO A 40 -23.82 -40.63 -13.98
C PRO A 40 -23.00 -40.41 -15.25
N PRO A 41 -23.42 -41.01 -16.40
CA PRO A 41 -22.67 -40.90 -17.65
C PRO A 41 -22.44 -39.41 -17.99
N GLU A 42 -21.23 -39.06 -18.38
CA GLU A 42 -20.79 -37.67 -18.66
C GLU A 42 -21.65 -36.93 -19.70
N GLU A 43 -22.44 -37.69 -20.51
CA GLU A 43 -23.37 -37.10 -21.48
C GLU A 43 -24.55 -36.36 -20.85
N SER A 44 -24.88 -36.60 -19.57
CA SER A 44 -25.96 -35.90 -18.86
C SER A 44 -25.52 -34.62 -18.19
N LEU A 45 -24.22 -34.31 -18.18
CA LEU A 45 -23.60 -33.16 -17.58
C LEU A 45 -23.01 -32.18 -18.61
N LYS A 46 -23.58 -32.05 -19.78
CA LYS A 46 -23.44 -30.81 -20.53
C LYS A 46 -24.20 -29.76 -19.74
N LEU A 47 -23.53 -29.22 -18.71
CA LEU A 47 -23.87 -27.94 -18.14
C LEU A 47 -23.81 -26.95 -19.30
N LEU A 48 -24.99 -26.73 -19.95
CA LEU A 48 -25.21 -25.53 -20.73
C LEU A 48 -24.64 -24.39 -19.89
N SER A 49 -23.78 -23.57 -20.45
CA SER A 49 -23.27 -22.43 -19.71
C SER A 49 -24.49 -21.72 -19.13
N GLN A 50 -24.44 -21.29 -17.90
CA GLN A 50 -25.62 -20.70 -17.20
C GLN A 50 -26.29 -19.59 -18.02
N TRP A 51 -25.59 -19.08 -19.02
CA TRP A 51 -25.98 -18.00 -19.90
C TRP A 51 -26.55 -18.45 -21.25
N GLU A 52 -26.55 -19.75 -21.57
CA GLU A 52 -27.06 -20.29 -22.82
C GLU A 52 -28.38 -21.04 -22.56
N CYS A 53 -29.38 -20.74 -23.37
CA CYS A 53 -30.66 -21.45 -23.35
C CYS A 53 -30.59 -22.69 -24.28
N GLU A 54 -31.43 -23.70 -24.04
CA GLU A 54 -31.60 -24.84 -24.92
C GLU A 54 -31.96 -24.47 -26.36
N CYS A 55 -32.55 -23.27 -26.57
CA CYS A 55 -32.85 -22.73 -27.90
C CYS A 55 -31.66 -22.06 -28.59
N GLY A 56 -30.51 -21.95 -27.93
CA GLY A 56 -29.32 -21.24 -28.43
C GLY A 56 -29.30 -19.74 -28.13
N GLY A 57 -30.37 -19.20 -27.55
CA GLY A 57 -30.43 -17.77 -27.19
C GLY A 57 -29.70 -17.46 -25.89
N VAL A 58 -29.29 -16.19 -25.73
CA VAL A 58 -28.61 -15.69 -24.51
C VAL A 58 -29.65 -15.36 -23.44
N ARG A 59 -29.35 -15.74 -22.18
CA ARG A 59 -30.17 -15.40 -21.01
C ARG A 59 -29.75 -14.07 -20.41
N THR A 60 -30.72 -13.26 -19.98
CA THR A 60 -30.52 -12.02 -19.23
C THR A 60 -31.39 -12.03 -17.99
N PHE A 61 -31.04 -11.25 -16.98
CA PHE A 61 -31.84 -11.11 -15.79
C PHE A 61 -33.04 -10.19 -16.02
N ASN A 62 -34.21 -10.59 -15.56
CA ASN A 62 -35.40 -9.78 -15.50
C ASN A 62 -35.39 -8.93 -14.22
N ASP A 63 -36.35 -7.97 -14.08
CA ASP A 63 -36.51 -7.11 -12.89
C ASP A 63 -36.67 -7.91 -11.58
N ASP A 64 -37.18 -9.16 -11.67
CA ASP A 64 -37.28 -10.11 -10.56
C ASP A 64 -35.99 -10.90 -10.27
N ASN A 65 -34.88 -10.52 -10.91
CA ASN A 65 -33.59 -11.22 -10.79
C ASN A 65 -33.62 -12.69 -11.23
N MET A 66 -34.52 -13.05 -12.15
CA MET A 66 -34.64 -14.37 -12.74
C MET A 66 -33.98 -14.39 -14.14
N PRO A 67 -33.20 -15.44 -14.48
CA PRO A 67 -32.64 -15.55 -15.82
C PRO A 67 -33.73 -15.93 -16.83
N VAL A 68 -33.96 -15.04 -17.79
CA VAL A 68 -34.95 -15.20 -18.86
C VAL A 68 -34.22 -15.18 -20.20
N CYS A 69 -34.54 -16.13 -21.10
CA CYS A 69 -34.00 -16.14 -22.43
C CYS A 69 -34.61 -15.01 -23.28
N LEU A 70 -33.76 -14.26 -23.98
CA LEU A 70 -34.19 -13.14 -24.82
C LEU A 70 -34.97 -13.59 -26.07
N GLU A 71 -34.71 -14.81 -26.58
CA GLU A 71 -35.33 -15.28 -27.80
C GLU A 71 -36.62 -16.09 -27.56
N CYS A 72 -36.62 -17.00 -26.61
CA CYS A 72 -37.80 -17.88 -26.36
C CYS A 72 -38.60 -17.48 -25.11
N GLY A 73 -38.14 -16.52 -24.31
CA GLY A 73 -38.82 -16.04 -23.11
C GLY A 73 -38.86 -17.04 -21.94
N ARG A 74 -38.16 -18.18 -22.05
CA ARG A 74 -38.16 -19.22 -21.02
C ARG A 74 -37.41 -18.72 -19.79
N ALA A 75 -38.07 -18.67 -18.64
CA ALA A 75 -37.46 -18.41 -17.35
C ALA A 75 -36.98 -19.72 -16.73
N ASP A 76 -35.79 -19.71 -16.15
CA ASP A 76 -35.23 -20.87 -15.46
C ASP A 76 -35.54 -20.74 -13.96
N SER A 77 -36.25 -21.73 -13.40
CA SER A 77 -36.64 -21.74 -11.99
C SER A 77 -35.52 -22.20 -11.06
N ILE A 78 -34.45 -22.81 -11.62
CA ILE A 78 -33.29 -23.28 -10.86
C ILE A 78 -32.07 -22.55 -11.41
N PHE A 79 -31.68 -21.52 -10.71
CA PHE A 79 -30.48 -20.74 -11.03
C PHE A 79 -29.55 -20.69 -9.81
N ILE A 80 -28.32 -21.07 -10.02
CA ILE A 80 -27.26 -20.95 -9.01
C ILE A 80 -26.40 -19.76 -9.43
N SER A 81 -26.48 -18.67 -8.68
CA SER A 81 -25.61 -17.52 -8.88
C SER A 81 -24.22 -17.83 -8.36
N ASP A 82 -23.19 -17.63 -9.21
CA ASP A 82 -21.79 -17.72 -8.82
C ASP A 82 -21.31 -16.46 -8.10
N GLU A 83 -22.14 -15.41 -8.09
CA GLU A 83 -21.82 -14.19 -7.38
C GLU A 83 -21.94 -14.39 -5.86
N PRO A 84 -20.97 -13.86 -5.08
CA PRO A 84 -21.05 -13.90 -3.65
C PRO A 84 -22.31 -13.15 -3.16
N GLU A 85 -23.07 -13.76 -2.26
CA GLU A 85 -24.29 -13.20 -1.68
C GLU A 85 -23.97 -12.04 -0.73
N TRP A 86 -23.70 -10.88 -1.29
CA TRP A 86 -23.47 -9.65 -0.53
C TRP A 86 -24.81 -9.00 -0.18
N ARG A 87 -25.21 -9.13 1.05
CA ARG A 87 -26.37 -8.41 1.60
C ARG A 87 -25.91 -7.40 2.64
N GLY A 88 -25.00 -6.51 2.25
CA GLY A 88 -24.63 -5.37 3.07
C GLY A 88 -25.54 -4.19 2.74
N GLY A 89 -26.24 -3.65 3.72
CA GLY A 89 -27.10 -2.50 3.54
C GLY A 89 -27.52 -1.88 4.87
N ILE A 90 -28.08 -0.69 4.78
CA ILE A 90 -28.76 -0.05 5.89
C ILE A 90 -30.22 -0.51 5.80
N ASP A 91 -30.70 -1.27 6.78
CA ASP A 91 -32.09 -1.64 6.86
C ASP A 91 -32.98 -0.40 6.96
N ALA A 92 -34.29 -0.53 6.64
CA ALA A 92 -35.24 0.55 6.70
C ALA A 92 -35.31 1.27 8.07
N ASP A 93 -34.85 0.59 9.12
CA ASP A 93 -34.71 1.11 10.48
C ASP A 93 -33.38 1.81 10.78
N GLY A 94 -32.51 2.00 9.76
CA GLY A 94 -31.21 2.64 9.91
C GLY A 94 -30.15 1.78 10.62
N ALA A 95 -30.43 0.51 10.87
CA ALA A 95 -29.48 -0.42 11.45
C ALA A 95 -28.58 -1.00 10.37
N VAL A 96 -27.26 -0.88 10.56
CA VAL A 96 -26.29 -1.55 9.70
C VAL A 96 -26.30 -3.04 10.08
N SER A 97 -26.98 -3.85 9.31
CA SER A 97 -26.96 -5.30 9.41
C SER A 97 -26.18 -5.84 8.23
N ASP A 98 -25.16 -6.64 8.49
CA ASP A 98 -24.49 -7.44 7.45
C ASP A 98 -24.91 -8.90 7.64
N PRO A 99 -26.01 -9.33 7.02
CA PRO A 99 -26.46 -10.72 7.06
C PRO A 99 -25.72 -11.61 6.07
N SER A 100 -24.65 -11.13 5.45
CA SER A 100 -23.95 -11.85 4.41
C SER A 100 -23.36 -13.15 4.97
N ARG A 101 -23.67 -14.26 4.32
CA ARG A 101 -23.17 -15.59 4.65
C ARG A 101 -21.79 -15.86 4.05
N VAL A 102 -21.36 -14.99 3.16
CA VAL A 102 -20.08 -15.05 2.46
C VAL A 102 -19.02 -14.32 3.27
N GLY A 103 -17.79 -14.79 3.25
CA GLY A 103 -16.65 -14.12 3.88
C GLY A 103 -16.44 -12.69 3.37
N ALA A 104 -15.56 -11.94 3.99
CA ALA A 104 -15.21 -10.60 3.53
C ALA A 104 -14.72 -10.62 2.07
N PRO A 105 -14.95 -9.53 1.31
CA PRO A 105 -14.47 -9.44 -0.08
C PRO A 105 -12.96 -9.65 -0.15
N THR A 106 -12.53 -10.21 -1.25
CA THR A 106 -11.11 -10.38 -1.54
C THR A 106 -10.40 -9.03 -1.45
N ASN A 107 -9.43 -8.92 -0.59
CA ASN A 107 -8.66 -7.70 -0.41
C ASN A 107 -7.33 -7.82 -1.15
N LEU A 108 -7.20 -7.08 -2.26
CA LEU A 108 -6.01 -7.05 -3.10
C LEU A 108 -4.81 -6.36 -2.41
N ASP A 109 -5.05 -5.61 -1.35
CA ASP A 109 -3.99 -4.93 -0.60
C ASP A 109 -3.17 -5.88 0.29
N HIS A 110 -3.64 -7.12 0.49
CA HIS A 110 -2.97 -8.16 1.26
C HIS A 110 -2.32 -9.23 0.38
N PHE A 111 -1.41 -10.02 0.94
CA PHE A 111 -0.72 -11.09 0.22
C PHE A 111 -1.65 -12.27 -0.08
N SER A 112 -2.48 -12.60 0.88
CA SER A 112 -3.44 -13.70 0.78
C SER A 112 -4.78 -13.13 0.32
N GLN A 113 -5.22 -13.51 -0.87
CA GLN A 113 -6.52 -13.09 -1.39
C GLN A 113 -7.67 -13.64 -0.54
N GLY A 114 -7.44 -14.72 0.18
CA GLY A 114 -8.40 -15.39 1.03
C GLY A 114 -8.37 -14.98 2.50
N TRP A 115 -7.72 -13.86 2.87
CA TRP A 115 -7.73 -13.43 4.26
C TRP A 115 -9.16 -13.06 4.69
N ASN A 116 -9.51 -13.41 5.92
CA ASN A 116 -10.86 -13.23 6.47
C ASN A 116 -11.96 -14.03 5.74
N THR A 117 -11.59 -15.14 5.09
CA THR A 117 -12.56 -16.08 4.47
C THR A 117 -13.19 -17.04 5.47
N GLY A 118 -12.76 -17.01 6.73
CA GLY A 118 -13.31 -17.83 7.82
C GLY A 118 -14.68 -17.31 8.30
N THR A 119 -15.15 -17.85 9.42
CA THR A 119 -16.38 -17.41 10.06
C THR A 119 -16.32 -15.94 10.46
N ILE A 120 -17.24 -15.13 9.94
CA ILE A 120 -17.35 -13.73 10.32
C ILE A 120 -18.22 -13.64 11.59
N MET A 121 -17.70 -12.98 12.60
CA MET A 121 -18.44 -12.65 13.81
C MET A 121 -18.88 -11.20 13.77
N THR A 122 -20.13 -10.96 13.38
CA THR A 122 -20.73 -9.63 13.44
C THR A 122 -21.19 -9.34 14.87
N VAL A 123 -20.84 -8.18 15.39
CA VAL A 123 -21.23 -7.76 16.73
C VAL A 123 -21.95 -6.43 16.63
N ARG A 124 -23.20 -6.38 17.12
CA ARG A 124 -23.98 -5.14 17.19
C ARG A 124 -23.22 -4.06 17.99
N PRO A 125 -23.38 -2.78 17.68
CA PRO A 125 -22.75 -1.68 18.43
C PRO A 125 -23.06 -1.73 19.94
N SER A 126 -24.27 -2.18 20.30
CA SER A 126 -24.74 -2.40 21.68
C SER A 126 -24.26 -3.72 22.30
N GLY A 127 -23.52 -4.57 21.56
CA GLY A 127 -23.06 -5.86 22.03
C GLY A 127 -22.11 -5.77 23.23
N THR A 128 -22.09 -6.82 24.04
CA THR A 128 -21.24 -6.91 25.25
C THR A 128 -19.76 -6.81 24.91
N TYR A 129 -18.97 -6.34 25.86
CA TYR A 129 -17.51 -6.26 25.73
C TYR A 129 -16.87 -7.61 25.34
N ALA A 130 -17.39 -8.70 25.92
CA ALA A 130 -16.93 -10.05 25.60
C ALA A 130 -17.12 -10.39 24.12
N ASN A 131 -18.28 -10.10 23.54
CA ASN A 131 -18.57 -10.36 22.13
C ASN A 131 -17.70 -9.51 21.21
N LYS A 132 -17.47 -8.23 21.54
CA LYS A 132 -16.57 -7.34 20.81
C LYS A 132 -15.12 -7.86 20.86
N ARG A 133 -14.70 -8.38 22.01
CA ARG A 133 -13.37 -8.98 22.18
C ARG A 133 -13.24 -10.27 21.36
N LEU A 134 -14.24 -11.15 21.37
CA LEU A 134 -14.24 -12.38 20.58
C LEU A 134 -14.19 -12.09 19.08
N ALA A 135 -15.00 -11.16 18.60
CA ALA A 135 -14.96 -10.76 17.18
C ALA A 135 -13.58 -10.23 16.77
N ARG A 136 -12.95 -9.42 17.62
CA ARG A 136 -11.58 -8.93 17.38
C ARG A 136 -10.55 -10.07 17.35
N ILE A 137 -10.64 -11.00 18.29
CA ILE A 137 -9.74 -12.17 18.33
C ILE A 137 -9.94 -13.01 17.06
N ASN A 138 -11.20 -13.32 16.71
CA ASN A 138 -11.53 -14.07 15.50
C ASN A 138 -10.95 -13.40 14.23
N PHE A 139 -11.15 -12.09 14.10
CA PHE A 139 -10.61 -11.31 12.98
C PHE A 139 -9.07 -11.44 12.87
N HIS A 140 -8.36 -11.35 13.99
CA HIS A 140 -6.90 -11.52 13.98
C HIS A 140 -6.45 -12.96 13.76
N LEU A 141 -7.23 -13.95 14.20
CA LEU A 141 -6.90 -15.36 13.99
C LEU A 141 -7.14 -15.81 12.54
N SER A 142 -8.11 -15.21 11.84
CA SER A 142 -8.40 -15.52 10.44
C SER A 142 -7.31 -15.05 9.47
N MET A 143 -6.41 -14.17 9.91
CA MET A 143 -5.29 -13.70 9.10
C MET A 143 -4.07 -14.59 9.21
N ASN A 144 -3.42 -14.87 8.07
CA ASN A 144 -2.08 -15.44 8.07
C ASN A 144 -1.09 -14.51 8.77
N HIS A 145 0.01 -15.05 9.29
CA HIS A 145 1.03 -14.27 10.01
C HIS A 145 1.62 -13.13 9.17
N LYS A 146 1.86 -13.33 7.87
CA LYS A 146 2.35 -12.30 6.95
C LYS A 146 1.32 -11.17 6.81
N ASP A 147 0.05 -11.50 6.55
CA ASP A 147 -1.02 -10.53 6.38
C ASP A 147 -1.31 -9.76 7.67
N ARG A 148 -1.28 -10.43 8.81
CA ARG A 148 -1.41 -9.76 10.13
C ARG A 148 -0.29 -8.75 10.35
N SER A 149 0.94 -9.10 10.00
CA SER A 149 2.09 -8.19 10.09
C SER A 149 1.93 -6.97 9.17
N LEU A 150 1.42 -7.19 7.95
CA LEU A 150 1.13 -6.13 6.98
C LEU A 150 0.01 -5.22 7.48
N PHE A 151 -1.09 -5.79 7.98
CA PHE A 151 -2.22 -5.07 8.56
C PHE A 151 -1.79 -4.11 9.68
N HIS A 152 -0.99 -4.60 10.64
CA HIS A 152 -0.46 -3.75 11.69
C HIS A 152 0.49 -2.67 11.15
N SER A 153 1.29 -3.00 10.14
CA SER A 153 2.17 -2.01 9.51
C SER A 153 1.39 -0.90 8.81
N TYR A 154 0.30 -1.22 8.13
CA TYR A 154 -0.59 -0.24 7.51
C TYR A 154 -1.26 0.66 8.55
N ALA A 155 -1.76 0.07 9.65
CA ALA A 155 -2.35 0.85 10.73
C ALA A 155 -1.35 1.83 11.37
N ASP A 156 -0.09 1.40 11.56
CA ASP A 156 0.97 2.30 12.06
C ASP A 156 1.29 3.42 11.06
N MET A 157 1.40 3.09 9.77
CA MET A 157 1.65 4.07 8.72
C MET A 157 0.52 5.09 8.62
N ASP A 158 -0.75 4.64 8.67
CA ASP A 158 -1.91 5.53 8.65
C ASP A 158 -1.91 6.47 9.85
N ARG A 159 -1.70 5.94 11.06
CA ARG A 159 -1.64 6.75 12.27
C ARG A 159 -0.57 7.84 12.17
N ILE A 160 0.63 7.50 11.73
CA ILE A 160 1.72 8.47 11.65
C ILE A 160 1.55 9.40 10.44
N GLY A 161 1.20 8.86 9.29
CA GLY A 161 1.08 9.65 8.06
C GLY A 161 -0.10 10.61 8.08
N LYS A 162 -1.26 10.17 8.57
CA LYS A 162 -2.47 11.00 8.61
C LYS A 162 -2.53 11.89 9.84
N ASP A 163 -2.24 11.37 11.03
CA ASP A 163 -2.40 12.12 12.28
C ASP A 163 -1.24 13.10 12.54
N VAL A 164 0.01 12.65 12.31
CA VAL A 164 1.20 13.47 12.61
C VAL A 164 1.64 14.28 11.38
N LEU A 165 1.85 13.63 10.24
CA LEU A 165 2.38 14.29 9.04
C LEU A 165 1.31 15.00 8.21
N LYS A 166 0.02 14.76 8.48
CA LYS A 166 -1.13 15.33 7.74
C LYS A 166 -1.02 15.14 6.24
N LEU A 167 -0.73 13.91 5.83
CA LEU A 167 -0.61 13.52 4.43
C LEU A 167 -1.97 13.10 3.87
N PRO A 168 -2.24 13.38 2.58
CA PRO A 168 -3.46 12.93 1.91
C PRO A 168 -3.47 11.42 1.70
N ASP A 169 -4.68 10.85 1.58
CA ASP A 169 -4.89 9.42 1.44
C ASP A 169 -4.21 8.82 0.19
N SER A 170 -4.12 9.58 -0.90
CA SER A 170 -3.45 9.17 -2.12
C SER A 170 -1.98 8.83 -1.91
N ILE A 171 -1.25 9.68 -1.17
CA ILE A 171 0.16 9.45 -0.84
C ILE A 171 0.31 8.25 0.10
N MET A 172 -0.60 8.13 1.08
CA MET A 172 -0.58 7.01 2.01
C MET A 172 -0.83 5.68 1.31
N TYR A 173 -1.73 5.67 0.31
CA TYR A 173 -1.99 4.49 -0.51
C TYR A 173 -0.74 4.06 -1.30
N GLN A 174 -0.06 5.01 -1.97
CA GLN A 174 1.20 4.74 -2.66
C GLN A 174 2.30 4.22 -1.71
N ALA A 175 2.40 4.80 -0.53
CA ALA A 175 3.36 4.34 0.48
C ALA A 175 3.06 2.89 0.94
N LYS A 176 1.79 2.52 1.09
CA LYS A 176 1.37 1.16 1.43
C LYS A 176 1.70 0.16 0.32
N ILE A 177 1.46 0.50 -0.94
CA ILE A 177 1.83 -0.34 -2.09
C ILE A 177 3.34 -0.60 -2.07
N LYS A 178 4.16 0.44 -1.90
CA LYS A 178 5.63 0.29 -1.82
C LYS A 178 6.06 -0.60 -0.65
N TYR A 179 5.41 -0.45 0.49
CA TYR A 179 5.70 -1.28 1.66
C TYR A 179 5.29 -2.73 1.44
N LYS A 180 4.15 -2.99 0.79
CA LYS A 180 3.71 -4.34 0.41
C LYS A 180 4.75 -5.00 -0.47
N HIS A 181 5.13 -4.35 -1.57
CA HIS A 181 6.11 -4.86 -2.52
C HIS A 181 7.45 -5.19 -1.83
N PHE A 182 7.96 -4.29 -1.00
CA PHE A 182 9.16 -4.55 -0.21
C PHE A 182 9.01 -5.77 0.72
N SER A 183 7.83 -5.93 1.34
CA SER A 183 7.55 -6.99 2.33
C SER A 183 7.32 -8.36 1.68
N GLU A 184 7.07 -8.43 0.36
CA GLU A 184 6.96 -9.68 -0.40
C GLU A 184 8.30 -10.39 -0.43
N GLU A 185 9.37 -9.64 -0.67
CA GLU A 185 10.72 -10.17 -0.83
C GLU A 185 11.48 -10.27 0.50
N THR A 186 11.35 -9.26 1.37
CA THR A 186 12.18 -9.16 2.57
C THR A 186 11.40 -9.07 3.85
N LEU A 187 11.68 -9.99 4.77
CA LEU A 187 11.12 -9.96 6.11
C LEU A 187 11.98 -9.11 7.03
N THR A 188 11.49 -7.94 7.42
CA THR A 188 12.15 -7.04 8.37
C THR A 188 11.52 -7.05 9.75
N ARG A 189 12.30 -6.75 10.80
CA ARG A 189 11.86 -6.72 12.21
C ARG A 189 12.44 -5.50 12.93
N GLY A 190 11.82 -5.13 14.05
CA GLY A 190 12.32 -4.08 14.94
C GLY A 190 12.51 -2.72 14.26
N ALA A 191 13.60 -2.04 14.57
CA ALA A 191 13.92 -0.69 14.07
C ALA A 191 14.03 -0.63 12.54
N VAL A 192 14.55 -1.69 11.90
CA VAL A 192 14.66 -1.78 10.43
C VAL A 192 13.27 -1.70 9.80
N ARG A 193 12.28 -2.44 10.33
CA ARG A 193 10.89 -2.38 9.84
C ARG A 193 10.31 -0.97 9.94
N VAL A 194 10.55 -0.28 11.06
CA VAL A 194 10.08 1.10 11.24
C VAL A 194 10.75 2.03 10.24
N GLY A 195 12.06 1.87 10.02
CA GLY A 195 12.81 2.64 9.03
C GLY A 195 12.31 2.43 7.60
N VAL A 196 11.98 1.18 7.23
CA VAL A 196 11.39 0.89 5.90
C VAL A 196 10.04 1.56 5.73
N LYS A 197 9.13 1.51 6.75
CA LYS A 197 7.85 2.24 6.69
C LYS A 197 8.07 3.74 6.47
N ALA A 198 9.04 4.33 7.19
CA ALA A 198 9.40 5.74 7.06
C ALA A 198 9.91 6.07 5.65
N ASN A 199 10.75 5.20 5.07
CA ASN A 199 11.26 5.36 3.72
C ASN A 199 10.18 5.24 2.65
N CYS A 200 9.23 4.31 2.80
CA CYS A 200 8.10 4.19 1.88
C CYS A 200 7.26 5.48 1.83
N ILE A 201 6.97 6.08 3.00
CA ILE A 201 6.27 7.37 3.08
C ILE A 201 7.13 8.49 2.49
N PHE A 202 8.43 8.52 2.79
CA PHE A 202 9.34 9.52 2.26
C PHE A 202 9.38 9.49 0.73
N GLN A 203 9.50 8.32 0.15
CA GLN A 203 9.54 8.14 -1.30
C GLN A 203 8.20 8.52 -1.95
N ALA A 204 7.07 8.09 -1.37
CA ALA A 204 5.75 8.47 -1.86
C ALA A 204 5.52 9.98 -1.83
N CYS A 205 6.00 10.68 -0.79
CA CYS A 205 5.95 12.14 -0.73
C CYS A 205 6.79 12.81 -1.82
N LYS A 206 7.97 12.26 -2.14
CA LYS A 206 8.82 12.79 -3.23
C LYS A 206 8.15 12.64 -4.59
N GLU A 207 7.61 11.47 -4.88
CA GLU A 207 6.91 11.20 -6.14
C GLU A 207 5.68 12.08 -6.33
N ALA A 208 4.97 12.35 -5.25
CA ALA A 208 3.81 13.25 -5.28
C ALA A 208 4.18 14.75 -5.32
N GLY A 209 5.48 15.11 -5.33
CA GLY A 209 5.94 16.50 -5.30
C GLY A 209 5.66 17.23 -3.98
N LEU A 210 5.28 16.49 -2.91
CA LEU A 210 5.07 17.02 -1.57
C LEU A 210 6.26 16.69 -0.65
N SER A 211 7.43 17.15 -1.05
CA SER A 211 8.69 16.81 -0.37
C SER A 211 8.66 17.11 1.12
N ARG A 212 9.03 16.10 1.92
CA ARG A 212 9.24 16.18 3.37
C ARG A 212 10.72 16.07 3.69
N THR A 213 11.17 16.61 4.80
CA THR A 213 12.53 16.42 5.24
C THR A 213 12.68 15.04 5.91
N THR A 214 13.87 14.43 5.78
CA THR A 214 14.19 13.16 6.46
C THR A 214 14.07 13.28 7.97
N GLN A 215 14.42 14.46 8.51
CA GLN A 215 14.33 14.77 9.95
C GLN A 215 12.89 14.73 10.45
N GLU A 216 11.95 15.33 9.72
CA GLU A 216 10.53 15.32 10.08
C GLU A 216 9.94 13.93 10.10
N ILE A 217 10.23 13.14 9.06
CA ILE A 217 9.72 11.77 8.98
C ILE A 217 10.34 10.92 10.07
N ALA A 218 11.66 11.01 10.27
CA ALA A 218 12.34 10.29 11.33
C ALA A 218 11.79 10.66 12.73
N ALA A 219 11.53 11.94 12.98
CA ALA A 219 10.90 12.42 14.22
C ALA A 219 9.49 11.88 14.39
N ALA A 220 8.66 11.86 13.32
CA ALA A 220 7.31 11.31 13.35
C ALA A 220 7.27 9.82 13.70
N PHE A 221 8.27 9.06 13.25
CA PHE A 221 8.42 7.63 13.57
C PHE A 221 9.22 7.37 14.85
N HIS A 222 9.69 8.40 15.53
CA HIS A 222 10.54 8.30 16.73
C HIS A 222 11.81 7.46 16.51
N ILE A 223 12.42 7.59 15.33
CA ILE A 223 13.67 6.92 14.96
C ILE A 223 14.77 7.93 14.71
N PRO A 224 16.04 7.59 14.97
CA PRO A 224 17.15 8.45 14.59
C PRO A 224 17.30 8.48 13.06
N VAL A 225 17.67 9.64 12.52
CA VAL A 225 17.89 9.84 11.07
C VAL A 225 18.89 8.83 10.49
N ARG A 226 19.87 8.43 11.30
CA ARG A 226 20.88 7.43 10.91
C ARG A 226 20.27 6.07 10.57
N ASP A 227 19.27 5.62 11.33
CA ASP A 227 18.61 4.34 11.09
C ASP A 227 17.72 4.42 9.86
N MET A 228 17.08 5.57 9.64
CA MET A 228 16.36 5.81 8.39
C MET A 228 17.31 5.78 7.18
N ALA A 229 18.49 6.39 7.27
CA ALA A 229 19.49 6.38 6.19
C ALA A 229 19.96 4.97 5.84
N ARG A 230 20.25 4.13 6.84
CA ARG A 230 20.63 2.73 6.62
C ARG A 230 19.54 1.93 5.90
N THR A 231 18.29 2.12 6.30
CA THR A 231 17.17 1.42 5.66
C THR A 231 16.86 1.96 4.26
N THR A 232 17.28 3.19 3.93
CA THR A 232 17.17 3.73 2.56
C THR A 232 18.06 2.93 1.59
N GLU A 233 19.25 2.58 1.99
CA GLU A 233 20.17 1.76 1.18
C GLU A 233 19.53 0.40 0.89
N THR A 234 19.10 -0.32 1.91
CA THR A 234 18.40 -1.61 1.77
C THR A 234 17.13 -1.50 0.89
N PHE A 235 16.40 -0.39 0.99
CA PHE A 235 15.20 -0.16 0.19
C PHE A 235 15.54 0.07 -1.29
N LEU A 236 16.62 0.78 -1.60
CA LEU A 236 17.08 1.04 -2.97
C LEU A 236 17.67 -0.21 -3.63
N GLU A 237 18.37 -1.04 -2.88
CA GLU A 237 18.91 -2.31 -3.37
C GLU A 237 17.82 -3.25 -3.90
N GLN A 238 16.64 -3.24 -3.28
CA GLN A 238 15.51 -4.07 -3.69
C GLN A 238 14.65 -3.46 -4.80
N ASN A 239 14.81 -2.17 -5.05
CA ASN A 239 14.07 -1.46 -6.09
C ASN A 239 15.05 -0.74 -7.05
N PRO A 240 15.89 -1.47 -7.80
CA PRO A 240 16.92 -0.88 -8.65
C PRO A 240 16.34 -0.02 -9.79
N ASP A 241 15.14 -0.37 -10.26
CA ASP A 241 14.46 0.35 -11.34
C ASP A 241 13.80 1.65 -10.86
N GLN A 242 13.76 1.90 -9.56
CA GLN A 242 13.17 3.09 -9.03
C GLN A 242 14.12 4.29 -9.22
N GLN A 243 13.73 5.23 -10.04
CA GLN A 243 14.50 6.48 -10.21
C GLN A 243 14.68 7.16 -8.85
N VAL A 244 15.91 7.45 -8.50
CA VAL A 244 16.23 8.21 -7.29
C VAL A 244 15.79 9.66 -7.50
N ILE A 245 14.58 9.98 -7.08
CA ILE A 245 14.08 11.34 -7.10
C ILE A 245 14.83 12.16 -6.06
N VAL A 246 15.63 13.10 -6.52
CA VAL A 246 16.36 14.02 -5.63
C VAL A 246 15.43 15.17 -5.23
N THR A 247 15.33 15.45 -3.95
CA THR A 247 14.56 16.62 -3.46
C THR A 247 15.28 17.88 -3.86
N THR A 248 14.65 18.73 -4.65
CA THR A 248 15.21 20.03 -5.04
C THR A 248 14.88 21.12 -4.01
N PRO A 249 15.65 22.23 -3.97
CA PRO A 249 15.30 23.38 -3.13
C PRO A 249 13.93 23.96 -3.49
N ALA A 250 13.56 23.91 -4.78
CA ALA A 250 12.29 24.40 -5.31
C ALA A 250 11.08 23.66 -4.70
N ASP A 251 11.21 22.35 -4.45
CA ASP A 251 10.15 21.52 -3.89
C ASP A 251 9.80 21.85 -2.43
N LEU A 252 10.76 22.39 -1.68
CA LEU A 252 10.57 22.74 -0.27
C LEU A 252 9.94 24.11 -0.05
N ILE A 253 10.08 25.04 -1.02
CA ILE A 253 9.56 26.39 -0.93
C ILE A 253 8.07 26.48 -0.63
N PRO A 254 7.17 25.77 -1.35
CA PRO A 254 5.74 25.90 -1.13
C PRO A 254 5.34 25.64 0.33
N ARG A 255 6.01 24.70 0.94
CA ARG A 255 5.74 24.29 2.31
C ARG A 255 6.32 25.28 3.33
N PHE A 256 7.60 25.61 3.22
CA PHE A 256 8.24 26.57 4.12
C PHE A 256 7.55 27.92 4.06
N PHE A 257 7.14 28.36 2.86
CA PHE A 257 6.43 29.60 2.66
C PHE A 257 5.03 29.61 3.31
N ASN A 258 4.37 28.47 3.41
CA ASN A 258 3.08 28.37 4.10
C ASN A 258 3.20 28.71 5.60
N SER A 259 4.36 28.47 6.22
CA SER A 259 4.62 28.81 7.61
C SER A 259 4.92 30.30 7.82
N VAL A 260 5.19 31.07 6.75
CA VAL A 260 5.43 32.52 6.83
C VAL A 260 4.12 33.26 6.73
N THR A 261 3.81 34.11 7.72
CA THR A 261 2.57 34.89 7.77
C THR A 261 2.74 36.34 7.33
N ALA A 262 3.98 36.84 7.23
CA ALA A 262 4.29 38.24 6.95
C ALA A 262 3.82 38.77 5.58
N VAL A 263 3.56 37.87 4.61
CA VAL A 263 3.17 38.27 3.24
C VAL A 263 1.66 38.33 3.11
N PRO A 264 1.09 39.44 2.56
CA PRO A 264 -0.35 39.59 2.31
C PRO A 264 -0.89 38.49 1.39
N SER A 265 -2.14 38.04 1.60
CA SER A 265 -2.79 36.98 0.86
C SER A 265 -2.83 37.24 -0.67
N THR A 266 -2.99 38.50 -1.07
CA THR A 266 -3.03 38.94 -2.47
C THR A 266 -1.74 38.69 -3.23
N GLU A 267 -0.59 38.78 -2.56
CA GLU A 267 0.72 38.61 -3.19
C GLU A 267 1.38 37.25 -2.94
N ARG A 268 0.81 36.44 -2.06
CA ARG A 268 1.39 35.12 -1.71
C ARG A 268 1.64 34.23 -2.92
N GLY A 269 0.69 34.16 -3.84
CA GLY A 269 0.80 33.33 -5.05
C GLY A 269 1.95 33.77 -5.95
N ARG A 270 2.00 35.08 -6.25
CA ARG A 270 3.05 35.66 -7.12
C ARG A 270 4.45 35.51 -6.47
N THR A 271 4.57 35.81 -5.20
CA THR A 271 5.84 35.71 -4.46
C THR A 271 6.34 34.27 -4.39
N LYS A 272 5.45 33.31 -4.14
CA LYS A 272 5.76 31.86 -4.18
C LYS A 272 6.31 31.44 -5.54
N CYS A 273 5.63 31.80 -6.63
CA CYS A 273 6.09 31.45 -7.98
C CYS A 273 7.48 32.05 -8.29
N LYS A 274 7.71 33.31 -7.91
CA LYS A 274 9.02 33.95 -8.08
C LYS A 274 10.13 33.21 -7.29
N MET A 275 9.86 32.80 -6.05
CA MET A 275 10.83 32.06 -5.25
C MET A 275 11.16 30.69 -5.87
N VAL A 276 10.15 29.97 -6.34
CA VAL A 276 10.33 28.68 -7.02
C VAL A 276 11.15 28.85 -8.30
N ALA A 277 10.83 29.85 -9.13
CA ALA A 277 11.60 30.16 -10.34
C ALA A 277 13.06 30.47 -10.00
N ARG A 278 13.29 31.31 -8.98
CA ARG A 278 14.64 31.65 -8.53
C ARG A 278 15.44 30.47 -8.01
N CYS A 279 14.79 29.52 -7.31
CA CYS A 279 15.47 28.30 -6.89
C CYS A 279 15.89 27.44 -8.09
N LYS A 280 15.04 27.32 -9.10
CA LYS A 280 15.35 26.55 -10.33
C LYS A 280 16.54 27.17 -11.09
N GLU A 281 16.60 28.49 -11.22
CA GLU A 281 17.75 29.18 -11.82
C GLU A 281 19.06 28.91 -11.05
N LEU A 282 18.98 28.80 -9.73
CA LEU A 282 20.14 28.56 -8.87
C LEU A 282 20.57 27.09 -8.81
N GLU A 283 19.74 26.13 -9.24
CA GLU A 283 20.08 24.70 -9.31
C GLU A 283 21.24 24.42 -10.27
N GLU A 284 21.38 25.22 -11.33
CA GLU A 284 22.48 25.10 -12.30
C GLU A 284 23.82 25.66 -11.79
N CYS A 285 23.81 26.36 -10.65
CA CYS A 285 25.01 26.99 -10.12
C CYS A 285 25.96 25.99 -9.46
N PRO A 286 27.21 25.80 -9.96
CA PRO A 286 28.16 24.80 -9.44
C PRO A 286 28.52 25.03 -7.96
N HIS A 287 28.53 26.27 -7.51
CA HIS A 287 28.87 26.62 -6.11
C HIS A 287 27.79 26.25 -5.08
N LEU A 288 26.57 25.96 -5.55
CA LEU A 288 25.45 25.54 -4.71
C LEU A 288 25.24 24.03 -4.76
N GLN A 289 25.84 23.34 -5.75
CA GLN A 289 25.83 21.90 -5.82
C GLN A 289 26.49 21.28 -4.57
N GLY A 290 25.86 20.26 -4.01
CA GLY A 290 26.29 19.63 -2.76
C GLY A 290 25.88 20.36 -1.47
N ARG A 291 25.16 21.49 -1.57
CA ARG A 291 24.54 22.12 -0.39
C ARG A 291 23.19 21.49 -0.09
N THR A 292 22.83 21.48 1.19
CA THR A 292 21.53 20.89 1.58
C THR A 292 20.37 21.69 0.96
N PRO A 293 19.39 21.04 0.32
CA PRO A 293 18.27 21.72 -0.35
C PRO A 293 17.51 22.68 0.57
N LYS A 294 17.34 22.29 1.85
CA LYS A 294 16.68 23.12 2.85
C LYS A 294 17.42 24.44 3.14
N ALA A 295 18.75 24.40 3.13
CA ALA A 295 19.53 25.63 3.37
C ALA A 295 19.45 26.60 2.18
N VAL A 296 19.49 26.09 0.97
CA VAL A 296 19.33 26.89 -0.25
C VAL A 296 17.93 27.50 -0.30
N ALA A 297 16.89 26.69 -0.08
CA ALA A 297 15.49 27.14 -0.04
C ALA A 297 15.28 28.26 1.00
N SER A 298 15.76 28.06 2.25
CA SER A 298 15.64 29.06 3.31
C SER A 298 16.38 30.36 2.97
N THR A 299 17.53 30.26 2.30
CA THR A 299 18.31 31.45 1.92
C THR A 299 17.61 32.23 0.79
N VAL A 300 17.11 31.55 -0.23
CA VAL A 300 16.35 32.20 -1.32
C VAL A 300 15.08 32.86 -0.76
N MET A 301 14.38 32.18 0.12
CA MET A 301 13.23 32.76 0.82
C MET A 301 13.62 34.03 1.60
N TYR A 302 14.74 34.00 2.33
CA TYR A 302 15.22 35.20 3.05
C TYR A 302 15.50 36.37 2.11
N MET A 303 16.20 36.13 1.01
CA MET A 303 16.54 37.19 0.05
C MET A 303 15.29 37.84 -0.57
N MET A 304 14.25 37.05 -0.83
CA MET A 304 12.99 37.53 -1.42
C MET A 304 12.04 38.17 -0.36
N LEU A 305 12.07 37.68 0.88
CA LEU A 305 11.16 38.10 1.93
C LEU A 305 11.74 39.19 2.84
N LYS A 306 13.00 39.56 2.64
CA LYS A 306 13.68 40.65 3.40
C LYS A 306 12.90 41.97 3.33
N THR A 307 12.27 42.28 2.20
CA THR A 307 11.43 43.49 2.01
C THR A 307 10.16 43.47 2.85
N TRP A 308 9.69 42.29 3.29
CA TRP A 308 8.51 42.09 4.13
C TRP A 308 8.85 42.01 5.61
N GLY A 309 10.10 42.30 6.01
CA GLY A 309 10.56 42.32 7.40
C GLY A 309 10.81 40.95 8.01
N VAL A 310 10.84 39.85 7.22
CA VAL A 310 11.13 38.52 7.71
C VAL A 310 12.59 38.40 8.14
N THR A 311 12.83 37.88 9.34
CA THR A 311 14.17 37.77 9.92
C THR A 311 14.85 36.43 9.53
N LYS A 312 16.22 36.45 9.54
CA LYS A 312 17.00 35.21 9.34
C LYS A 312 16.68 34.12 10.39
N GLN A 313 16.36 34.56 11.62
CA GLN A 313 16.04 33.66 12.74
C GLN A 313 14.73 32.91 12.50
N GLU A 314 13.69 33.56 12.00
CA GLU A 314 12.42 32.95 11.64
C GLU A 314 12.60 31.85 10.54
N LEU A 315 13.32 32.19 9.49
CA LEU A 315 13.56 31.23 8.40
C LEU A 315 14.54 30.12 8.80
N ALA A 316 15.47 30.40 9.69
CA ALA A 316 16.33 29.38 10.29
C ALA A 316 15.52 28.35 11.09
N ALA A 317 14.52 28.82 11.85
CA ALA A 317 13.61 27.94 12.59
C ALA A 317 12.72 27.11 11.65
N ILE A 318 12.14 27.74 10.61
CA ILE A 318 11.26 27.05 9.63
C ILE A 318 12.03 25.98 8.82
N GLY A 319 13.23 26.30 8.37
CA GLY A 319 14.07 25.40 7.57
C GLY A 319 14.94 24.46 8.39
N GLU A 320 14.91 24.57 9.73
CA GLU A 320 15.83 23.81 10.63
C GLU A 320 17.29 23.98 10.22
N VAL A 321 17.70 25.18 9.92
CA VAL A 321 19.04 25.55 9.43
C VAL A 321 19.66 26.59 10.35
N SER A 322 20.98 26.57 10.55
CA SER A 322 21.63 27.56 11.34
C SER A 322 21.69 28.94 10.65
N VAL A 323 21.52 30.02 11.40
CA VAL A 323 21.63 31.41 10.89
C VAL A 323 22.96 31.66 10.16
N PRO A 324 24.13 31.21 10.68
CA PRO A 324 25.40 31.34 9.96
C PRO A 324 25.40 30.70 8.58
N THR A 325 24.71 29.56 8.41
CA THR A 325 24.60 28.88 7.11
C THR A 325 23.84 29.76 6.12
N ILE A 326 22.71 30.33 6.51
CA ILE A 326 21.92 31.25 5.69
C ILE A 326 22.79 32.46 5.28
N THR A 327 23.54 33.03 6.21
CA THR A 327 24.41 34.20 5.94
C THR A 327 25.55 33.89 4.96
N LYS A 328 26.17 32.69 5.09
CA LYS A 328 27.22 32.26 4.16
C LYS A 328 26.65 32.00 2.76
N LEU A 329 25.50 31.34 2.67
CA LEU A 329 24.85 31.08 1.39
C LEU A 329 24.32 32.35 0.73
N GLU A 330 23.78 33.33 1.50
CA GLU A 330 23.39 34.63 1.00
C GLU A 330 24.56 35.32 0.32
N ALA A 331 25.74 35.37 0.97
CA ALA A 331 26.95 35.98 0.41
C ALA A 331 27.42 35.27 -0.88
N LEU A 332 27.32 33.96 -0.92
CA LEU A 332 27.67 33.20 -2.13
C LEU A 332 26.71 33.47 -3.29
N ILE A 333 25.40 33.51 -3.02
CA ILE A 333 24.38 33.77 -4.04
C ILE A 333 24.51 35.22 -4.54
N LEU A 334 24.72 36.20 -3.67
CA LEU A 334 24.91 37.59 -4.08
C LEU A 334 26.16 37.76 -4.96
N LYS A 335 27.24 37.07 -4.63
CA LYS A 335 28.46 37.06 -5.47
C LYS A 335 28.20 36.50 -6.87
N HIS A 336 27.32 35.54 -6.98
CA HIS A 336 27.02 34.89 -8.26
C HIS A 336 25.99 35.67 -9.11
N ILE A 337 25.10 36.43 -8.46
CA ILE A 337 24.13 37.31 -9.14
C ILE A 337 24.80 38.61 -9.61
N GLY A 338 25.88 39.01 -8.97
CA GLY A 338 26.63 40.24 -9.28
C GLY A 338 27.69 40.05 -10.37
N THR A 339 27.86 38.84 -10.86
CA THR A 339 28.69 38.50 -12.05
C THR A 339 27.79 38.14 -13.22
#